data_7ed9da8c8506fbe5625d7b4e294ea3f9
#
_entry.id   7ed9da8c8506fbe5625d7b4e294ea3f9
#
_cell.length_a   1.000
_cell.length_b   1.000
_cell.length_c   1.000
_cell.angle_alpha   90.00
_cell.angle_beta   90.00
_cell.angle_gamma   90.00
#
_symmetry.space_group_name_H-M   'P 1'
#
loop_
_entity.id
_entity.type
_entity.pdbx_description
1 polymer ?
#
loop_
_entity_poly.entity_id
_entity_poly.type
_entity_poly.pdbx_seq_one_letter_code
_entity_poly.pdbx_strand_id
1 'polypeptide(L)'
;MLYRSLIALIAFLAMVPAAMAAEWEEGTHYRTLSEPVETRSGDQLELAEVFWYGCPSCYSMQPVIEEWKETKPDDVNLRHVPASLRRDWAPHAKAFYAARQLGVVDGIHSELFDALAGERRDLNDVDAIAAFFEEQGVAEASEVRDAWGSFAVDTAMRRGRQFQQGAKVTGTPTLVVEGKYVISVRAAGSYENMLAIADHLLEKERSGD
;
A
#
# COMPACT_ATOMS: atom_id res chain seq x y z
N MET A 1 -74.27 -2.12 -29.93
CA MET A 1 -73.69 -2.82 -28.74
C MET A 1 -72.16 -2.59 -28.78
N LEU A 2 -71.70 -1.67 -27.94
CA LEU A 2 -70.29 -1.24 -27.91
C LEU A 2 -69.52 -2.10 -26.93
N TYR A 3 -68.52 -2.86 -27.40
CA TYR A 3 -67.55 -3.55 -26.56
C TYR A 3 -66.39 -2.57 -26.26
N ARG A 4 -66.30 -2.13 -25.01
CA ARG A 4 -65.19 -1.32 -24.46
C ARG A 4 -64.15 -2.32 -23.92
N SER A 5 -63.05 -2.52 -24.66
CA SER A 5 -61.89 -3.26 -24.17
C SER A 5 -61.04 -2.33 -23.27
N LEU A 6 -61.04 -2.60 -21.97
CA LEU A 6 -60.08 -2.00 -21.02
C LEU A 6 -58.71 -2.74 -21.15
N ILE A 7 -57.73 -2.08 -21.69
CA ILE A 7 -56.35 -2.54 -21.64
C ILE A 7 -55.76 -2.06 -20.31
N ALA A 8 -55.61 -3.00 -19.36
CA ALA A 8 -54.87 -2.70 -18.11
C ALA A 8 -53.37 -2.78 -18.39
N LEU A 9 -52.73 -1.59 -18.42
CA LEU A 9 -51.25 -1.49 -18.51
C LEU A 9 -50.67 -1.73 -17.13
N ILE A 10 -50.13 -2.96 -16.89
CA ILE A 10 -49.42 -3.30 -15.68
C ILE A 10 -47.99 -2.73 -15.85
N ALA A 11 -47.73 -1.61 -15.20
CA ALA A 11 -46.38 -1.07 -15.07
C ALA A 11 -45.59 -1.97 -14.09
N PHE A 12 -44.73 -2.83 -14.64
CA PHE A 12 -43.76 -3.61 -13.86
C PHE A 12 -42.65 -2.66 -13.42
N LEU A 13 -42.76 -2.12 -12.20
CA LEU A 13 -41.72 -1.32 -11.57
C LEU A 13 -40.56 -2.27 -11.24
N ALA A 14 -39.54 -2.34 -12.10
CA ALA A 14 -38.32 -3.06 -11.85
C ALA A 14 -37.61 -2.43 -10.63
N MET A 15 -37.76 -3.06 -9.48
CA MET A 15 -37.03 -2.74 -8.27
C MET A 15 -35.60 -3.20 -8.49
N VAL A 16 -34.72 -2.32 -9.01
CA VAL A 16 -33.27 -2.53 -9.06
C VAL A 16 -32.81 -2.54 -7.61
N PRO A 17 -32.25 -3.65 -7.10
CA PRO A 17 -31.67 -3.63 -5.77
C PRO A 17 -30.53 -2.59 -5.82
N ALA A 18 -30.65 -1.52 -5.06
CA ALA A 18 -29.50 -0.67 -4.75
C ALA A 18 -28.50 -1.56 -4.05
N ALA A 19 -27.41 -1.90 -4.72
CA ALA A 19 -26.27 -2.49 -4.04
C ALA A 19 -25.92 -1.50 -2.91
N MET A 20 -26.13 -1.93 -1.66
CA MET A 20 -25.66 -1.16 -0.51
C MET A 20 -24.13 -1.15 -0.64
N ALA A 21 -23.58 -0.04 -1.16
CA ALA A 21 -22.16 0.23 -1.05
C ALA A 21 -21.83 0.15 0.44
N ALA A 22 -20.80 -0.59 0.80
CA ALA A 22 -20.35 -0.65 2.18
C ALA A 22 -20.06 0.79 2.62
N GLU A 23 -20.76 1.25 3.66
CA GLU A 23 -20.61 2.61 4.17
C GLU A 23 -19.35 2.62 5.06
N TRP A 24 -18.24 3.18 4.54
CA TRP A 24 -17.00 3.30 5.29
C TRP A 24 -17.01 4.58 6.14
N GLU A 25 -16.92 4.43 7.46
CA GLU A 25 -17.07 5.50 8.44
C GLU A 25 -15.71 5.94 8.98
N GLU A 26 -15.50 7.27 9.01
CA GLU A 26 -14.37 7.87 9.71
C GLU A 26 -14.44 7.58 11.21
N GLY A 27 -13.29 7.29 11.81
CA GLY A 27 -13.16 6.92 13.22
C GLY A 27 -13.42 5.44 13.50
N THR A 28 -14.10 4.73 12.60
CA THR A 28 -14.35 3.29 12.68
C THR A 28 -13.42 2.51 11.74
N HIS A 29 -13.48 2.78 10.45
CA HIS A 29 -12.78 2.02 9.40
C HIS A 29 -11.48 2.69 8.95
N TYR A 30 -11.40 4.01 9.05
CA TYR A 30 -10.22 4.80 8.76
C TYR A 30 -10.18 6.04 9.66
N ARG A 31 -9.06 6.74 9.66
CA ARG A 31 -8.94 8.03 10.34
C ARG A 31 -8.39 9.10 9.41
N THR A 32 -8.85 10.33 9.56
CA THR A 32 -8.31 11.49 8.86
C THR A 32 -7.19 12.13 9.67
N LEU A 33 -6.12 12.54 9.01
CA LEU A 33 -5.05 13.30 9.63
C LEU A 33 -5.45 14.77 9.76
N SER A 34 -5.16 15.37 10.91
CA SER A 34 -5.36 16.82 11.11
C SER A 34 -4.48 17.67 10.20
N GLU A 35 -3.31 17.16 9.84
CA GLU A 35 -2.36 17.75 8.90
C GLU A 35 -1.96 16.66 7.89
N PRO A 36 -2.29 16.82 6.60
CA PRO A 36 -1.87 15.89 5.57
C PRO A 36 -0.35 15.78 5.47
N VAL A 37 0.15 14.59 5.14
CA VAL A 37 1.57 14.39 4.81
C VAL A 37 1.81 14.53 3.31
N GLU A 38 3.02 14.93 2.94
CA GLU A 38 3.39 15.15 1.54
C GLU A 38 3.29 13.85 0.71
N THR A 39 2.52 13.90 -0.38
CA THR A 39 2.51 12.87 -1.43
C THR A 39 3.69 13.02 -2.38
N ARG A 40 3.98 11.98 -3.19
CA ARG A 40 5.10 11.96 -4.13
C ARG A 40 4.74 11.43 -5.50
N SER A 41 3.45 11.41 -5.80
CA SER A 41 2.89 10.85 -7.03
C SER A 41 2.61 11.92 -8.11
N GLY A 42 3.05 13.17 -7.87
CA GLY A 42 2.82 14.28 -8.81
C GLY A 42 1.34 14.58 -8.97
N ASP A 43 0.85 14.50 -10.21
CA ASP A 43 -0.56 14.75 -10.54
C ASP A 43 -1.45 13.50 -10.36
N GLN A 44 -0.88 12.34 -9.99
CA GLN A 44 -1.64 11.12 -9.72
C GLN A 44 -2.07 11.08 -8.25
N LEU A 45 -3.22 10.48 -7.99
CA LEU A 45 -3.65 10.12 -6.64
C LEU A 45 -2.68 9.11 -6.03
N GLU A 46 -2.38 9.23 -4.74
CA GLU A 46 -1.42 8.37 -4.07
C GLU A 46 -2.09 7.41 -3.10
N LEU A 47 -1.81 6.11 -3.27
CA LEU A 47 -1.97 5.12 -2.23
C LEU A 47 -0.58 4.73 -1.70
N ALA A 48 -0.25 5.11 -0.46
CA ALA A 48 1.00 4.70 0.16
C ALA A 48 0.78 3.47 1.05
N GLU A 49 1.53 2.41 0.78
CA GLU A 49 1.61 1.23 1.64
C GLU A 49 2.79 1.37 2.59
N VAL A 50 2.54 1.41 3.90
CA VAL A 50 3.59 1.32 4.92
C VAL A 50 3.72 -0.13 5.36
N PHE A 51 4.83 -0.75 5.03
CA PHE A 51 5.08 -2.17 5.22
C PHE A 51 6.43 -2.45 5.91
N TRP A 52 6.63 -3.66 6.40
CA TRP A 52 7.94 -4.16 6.83
C TRP A 52 8.14 -5.59 6.30
N TYR A 53 9.28 -5.86 5.68
CA TYR A 53 9.57 -7.18 5.10
C TYR A 53 9.49 -8.34 6.10
N GLY A 54 9.83 -8.12 7.37
CA GLY A 54 9.72 -9.15 8.41
C GLY A 54 8.33 -9.25 9.06
N CYS A 55 7.31 -8.55 8.52
CA CYS A 55 5.95 -8.55 9.05
C CYS A 55 5.10 -9.66 8.42
N PRO A 56 4.66 -10.69 9.19
CA PRO A 56 3.80 -11.75 8.64
C PRO A 56 2.50 -11.23 8.03
N SER A 57 1.92 -10.18 8.62
CA SER A 57 0.68 -9.57 8.15
C SER A 57 0.89 -8.83 6.81
N CYS A 58 2.05 -8.15 6.62
CA CYS A 58 2.40 -7.56 5.34
C CYS A 58 2.62 -8.64 4.28
N TYR A 59 3.33 -9.71 4.62
CA TYR A 59 3.55 -10.84 3.73
C TYR A 59 2.23 -11.46 3.25
N SER A 60 1.28 -11.68 4.18
CA SER A 60 -0.05 -12.19 3.83
C SER A 60 -0.88 -11.22 2.99
N MET A 61 -0.59 -9.92 3.04
CA MET A 61 -1.28 -8.90 2.26
C MET A 61 -0.75 -8.79 0.82
N GLN A 62 0.48 -9.26 0.53
CA GLN A 62 1.10 -9.09 -0.79
C GLN A 62 0.24 -9.62 -1.95
N PRO A 63 -0.34 -10.84 -1.91
CA PRO A 63 -1.19 -11.31 -3.02
C PRO A 63 -2.39 -10.40 -3.29
N VAL A 64 -2.98 -9.81 -2.24
CA VAL A 64 -4.14 -8.92 -2.34
C VAL A 64 -3.74 -7.58 -2.96
N ILE A 65 -2.55 -7.05 -2.62
CA ILE A 65 -2.00 -5.84 -3.24
C ILE A 65 -1.65 -6.07 -4.71
N GLU A 66 -1.03 -7.21 -5.05
CA GLU A 66 -0.68 -7.51 -6.44
C GLU A 66 -1.93 -7.65 -7.32
N GLU A 67 -2.99 -8.33 -6.85
CA GLU A 67 -4.27 -8.40 -7.54
C GLU A 67 -4.90 -6.99 -7.73
N TRP A 68 -4.86 -6.16 -6.69
CA TRP A 68 -5.36 -4.79 -6.76
C TRP A 68 -4.56 -3.93 -7.77
N LYS A 69 -3.24 -4.10 -7.85
CA LYS A 69 -2.39 -3.40 -8.82
C LYS A 69 -2.81 -3.64 -10.27
N GLU A 70 -3.32 -4.85 -10.58
CA GLU A 70 -3.79 -5.19 -11.93
C GLU A 70 -5.10 -4.47 -12.30
N THR A 71 -5.88 -4.06 -11.31
CA THR A 71 -7.23 -3.49 -11.51
C THR A 71 -7.37 -2.03 -11.11
N LYS A 72 -6.38 -1.47 -10.42
CA LYS A 72 -6.41 -0.06 -9.97
C LYS A 72 -6.54 0.91 -11.15
N PRO A 73 -7.19 2.07 -10.97
CA PRO A 73 -7.22 3.12 -11.98
C PRO A 73 -5.82 3.62 -12.36
N ASP A 74 -5.65 4.02 -13.63
CA ASP A 74 -4.36 4.50 -14.17
C ASP A 74 -3.88 5.80 -13.51
N ASP A 75 -4.81 6.61 -13.00
CA ASP A 75 -4.53 7.86 -12.28
C ASP A 75 -4.11 7.66 -10.82
N VAL A 76 -4.02 6.41 -10.36
CA VAL A 76 -3.59 6.06 -9.00
C VAL A 76 -2.19 5.47 -9.01
N ASN A 77 -1.28 6.04 -8.22
CA ASN A 77 0.05 5.52 -7.98
C ASN A 77 0.12 4.79 -6.63
N LEU A 78 0.59 3.53 -6.64
CA LEU A 78 0.94 2.80 -5.44
C LEU A 78 2.39 3.13 -5.04
N ARG A 79 2.58 3.70 -3.86
CA ARG A 79 3.87 4.03 -3.30
C ARG A 79 4.21 3.12 -2.12
N HIS A 80 5.28 2.35 -2.22
CA HIS A 80 5.81 1.57 -1.11
C HIS A 80 6.67 2.44 -0.17
N VAL A 81 6.37 2.39 1.12
CA VAL A 81 7.08 3.10 2.20
C VAL A 81 7.54 2.07 3.24
N PRO A 82 8.79 1.58 3.16
CA PRO A 82 9.27 0.61 4.13
C PRO A 82 9.34 1.21 5.53
N ALA A 83 8.74 0.51 6.49
CA ALA A 83 8.68 0.95 7.87
C ALA A 83 10.04 0.84 8.57
N SER A 84 10.36 1.86 9.35
CA SER A 84 11.51 1.90 10.26
C SER A 84 11.11 2.32 11.67
N LEU A 85 9.97 1.80 12.14
CA LEU A 85 9.39 2.11 13.45
C LEU A 85 10.23 1.58 14.62
N ARG A 86 11.03 0.57 14.37
CA ARG A 86 11.96 -0.04 15.31
C ARG A 86 13.37 -0.03 14.72
N ARG A 87 14.37 -0.09 15.59
CA ARG A 87 15.78 -0.05 15.16
C ARG A 87 16.16 -1.26 14.32
N ASP A 88 15.64 -2.44 14.66
CA ASP A 88 15.84 -3.72 13.96
C ASP A 88 15.15 -3.79 12.59
N TRP A 89 14.20 -2.87 12.28
CA TRP A 89 13.56 -2.77 10.97
C TRP A 89 14.33 -1.91 9.98
N ALA A 90 15.23 -1.07 10.47
CA ALA A 90 15.93 -0.10 9.64
C ALA A 90 16.79 -0.74 8.52
N PRO A 91 17.50 -1.88 8.73
CA PRO A 91 18.23 -2.54 7.65
C PRO A 91 17.29 -2.96 6.50
N HIS A 92 16.13 -3.53 6.81
CA HIS A 92 15.17 -3.97 5.80
C HIS A 92 14.58 -2.80 5.01
N ALA A 93 14.28 -1.68 5.69
CA ALA A 93 13.85 -0.46 5.02
C ALA A 93 14.94 0.11 4.11
N LYS A 94 16.20 0.04 4.54
CA LYS A 94 17.34 0.50 3.77
C LYS A 94 17.62 -0.39 2.55
N ALA A 95 17.37 -1.71 2.66
CA ALA A 95 17.43 -2.65 1.54
C ALA A 95 16.46 -2.27 0.42
N PHE A 96 15.20 -1.93 0.77
CA PHE A 96 14.22 -1.44 -0.22
C PHE A 96 14.71 -0.18 -0.95
N TYR A 97 15.26 0.80 -0.20
CA TYR A 97 15.72 2.02 -0.83
C TYR A 97 16.99 1.82 -1.65
N ALA A 98 17.86 0.89 -1.29
CA ALA A 98 19.00 0.48 -2.12
C ALA A 98 18.51 -0.20 -3.41
N ALA A 99 17.56 -1.15 -3.31
CA ALA A 99 16.93 -1.78 -4.47
C ALA A 99 16.31 -0.74 -5.42
N ARG A 100 15.61 0.25 -4.86
CA ARG A 100 15.01 1.34 -5.65
C ARG A 100 16.05 2.20 -6.35
N GLN A 101 17.17 2.51 -5.71
CA GLN A 101 18.27 3.26 -6.32
C GLN A 101 18.92 2.49 -7.46
N LEU A 102 19.02 1.16 -7.33
CA LEU A 102 19.56 0.27 -8.37
C LEU A 102 18.54 -0.07 -9.47
N GLY A 103 17.26 0.26 -9.28
CA GLY A 103 16.19 -0.05 -10.25
C GLY A 103 15.78 -1.53 -10.26
N VAL A 104 16.03 -2.27 -9.18
CA VAL A 104 15.82 -3.73 -9.09
C VAL A 104 14.70 -4.11 -8.10
N VAL A 105 13.83 -3.19 -7.71
CA VAL A 105 12.75 -3.45 -6.75
C VAL A 105 11.88 -4.61 -7.19
N ASP A 106 11.42 -4.60 -8.46
CA ASP A 106 10.51 -5.63 -8.98
C ASP A 106 11.11 -7.04 -8.96
N GLY A 107 12.44 -7.15 -9.03
CA GLY A 107 13.14 -8.44 -8.98
C GLY A 107 13.51 -8.92 -7.58
N ILE A 108 13.32 -8.10 -6.53
CA ILE A 108 13.77 -8.44 -5.17
C ILE A 108 12.69 -8.26 -4.09
N HIS A 109 11.59 -7.60 -4.40
CA HIS A 109 10.58 -7.24 -3.41
C HIS A 109 9.89 -8.46 -2.80
N SER A 110 9.40 -9.38 -3.62
CA SER A 110 8.82 -10.65 -3.17
C SER A 110 9.84 -11.52 -2.46
N GLU A 111 11.04 -11.62 -3.01
CA GLU A 111 12.11 -12.43 -2.46
C GLU A 111 12.53 -11.98 -1.05
N LEU A 112 12.55 -10.66 -0.79
CA LEU A 112 12.79 -10.12 0.55
C LEU A 112 11.66 -10.46 1.52
N PHE A 113 10.41 -10.48 1.08
CA PHE A 113 9.30 -10.93 1.91
C PHE A 113 9.39 -12.43 2.22
N ASP A 114 9.68 -13.25 1.22
CA ASP A 114 9.85 -14.70 1.38
C ASP A 114 10.99 -15.00 2.36
N ALA A 115 12.14 -14.37 2.17
CA ALA A 115 13.31 -14.57 3.02
C ALA A 115 13.07 -14.13 4.47
N LEU A 116 12.45 -12.94 4.69
CA LEU A 116 12.35 -12.34 6.02
C LEU A 116 11.09 -12.75 6.78
N ALA A 117 9.92 -12.74 6.17
CA ALA A 117 8.68 -13.12 6.83
C ALA A 117 8.40 -14.63 6.70
N GLY A 118 8.66 -15.22 5.54
CA GLY A 118 8.45 -16.64 5.27
C GLY A 118 9.49 -17.53 5.93
N GLU A 119 10.73 -17.39 5.53
CA GLU A 119 11.85 -18.26 5.94
C GLU A 119 12.55 -17.81 7.23
N ARG A 120 12.36 -16.55 7.64
CA ARG A 120 12.99 -15.92 8.81
C ARG A 120 14.52 -15.89 8.72
N ARG A 121 15.06 -15.65 7.52
CA ARG A 121 16.49 -15.48 7.29
C ARG A 121 17.02 -14.28 8.09
N ASP A 122 18.26 -14.39 8.54
CA ASP A 122 18.97 -13.32 9.24
C ASP A 122 19.62 -12.37 8.23
N LEU A 123 18.85 -11.34 7.81
CA LEU A 123 19.29 -10.29 6.88
C LEU A 123 19.35 -8.94 7.60
N ASN A 124 20.08 -8.86 8.71
CA ASN A 124 20.06 -7.72 9.62
C ASN A 124 21.19 -6.70 9.39
N ASP A 125 22.09 -6.93 8.45
CA ASP A 125 23.17 -6.02 8.10
C ASP A 125 23.40 -5.92 6.59
N VAL A 126 24.27 -4.99 6.19
CA VAL A 126 24.55 -4.72 4.79
C VAL A 126 25.19 -5.89 4.06
N ASP A 127 26.04 -6.68 4.73
CA ASP A 127 26.75 -7.78 4.07
C ASP A 127 25.82 -8.95 3.79
N ALA A 128 24.94 -9.31 4.74
CA ALA A 128 23.93 -10.33 4.55
C ALA A 128 22.92 -9.92 3.45
N ILE A 129 22.48 -8.66 3.44
CA ILE A 129 21.57 -8.14 2.42
C ILE A 129 22.23 -8.09 1.04
N ALA A 130 23.48 -7.62 0.95
CA ALA A 130 24.22 -7.58 -0.31
C ALA A 130 24.45 -8.97 -0.91
N ALA A 131 24.84 -9.94 -0.07
CA ALA A 131 24.98 -11.34 -0.48
C ALA A 131 23.63 -11.93 -0.95
N PHE A 132 22.52 -11.57 -0.30
CA PHE A 132 21.18 -12.00 -0.71
C PHE A 132 20.80 -11.47 -2.09
N PHE A 133 21.05 -10.19 -2.40
CA PHE A 133 20.80 -9.62 -3.72
C PHE A 133 21.61 -10.30 -4.83
N GLU A 134 22.87 -10.62 -4.53
CA GLU A 134 23.74 -11.37 -5.45
C GLU A 134 23.25 -12.81 -5.63
N GLU A 135 22.84 -13.49 -4.55
CA GLU A 135 22.23 -14.83 -4.57
C GLU A 135 20.98 -14.87 -5.48
N GLN A 136 20.15 -13.81 -5.42
CA GLN A 136 18.97 -13.67 -6.27
C GLN A 136 19.29 -13.22 -7.71
N GLY A 137 20.54 -12.90 -8.01
CA GLY A 137 20.98 -12.51 -9.34
C GLY A 137 20.46 -11.15 -9.81
N VAL A 138 20.05 -10.26 -8.88
CA VAL A 138 19.45 -8.96 -9.24
C VAL A 138 20.44 -7.80 -9.20
N ALA A 139 21.51 -7.91 -8.41
CA ALA A 139 22.61 -6.93 -8.35
C ALA A 139 23.85 -7.57 -7.74
N GLU A 140 25.03 -7.06 -8.11
CA GLU A 140 26.30 -7.45 -7.49
C GLU A 140 26.36 -6.95 -6.03
N ALA A 141 26.95 -7.73 -5.12
CA ALA A 141 27.03 -7.36 -3.71
C ALA A 141 27.74 -6.02 -3.48
N SER A 142 28.73 -5.68 -4.30
CA SER A 142 29.42 -4.38 -4.27
C SER A 142 28.49 -3.21 -4.61
N GLU A 143 27.64 -3.34 -5.62
CA GLU A 143 26.67 -2.31 -6.02
C GLU A 143 25.66 -2.03 -4.90
N VAL A 144 25.19 -3.10 -4.22
CA VAL A 144 24.28 -2.97 -3.09
C VAL A 144 24.93 -2.23 -1.91
N ARG A 145 26.21 -2.54 -1.58
CA ARG A 145 26.94 -1.82 -0.54
C ARG A 145 27.14 -0.33 -0.87
N ASP A 146 27.45 -0.02 -2.12
CA ASP A 146 27.64 1.36 -2.59
C ASP A 146 26.31 2.12 -2.52
N ALA A 147 25.21 1.53 -3.02
CA ALA A 147 23.87 2.10 -2.92
C ALA A 147 23.47 2.30 -1.46
N TRP A 148 23.71 1.32 -0.60
CA TRP A 148 23.43 1.38 0.83
C TRP A 148 24.13 2.55 1.53
N GLY A 149 25.40 2.82 1.20
CA GLY A 149 26.19 3.94 1.75
C GLY A 149 25.87 5.30 1.15
N SER A 150 24.99 5.37 0.14
CA SER A 150 24.78 6.60 -0.61
C SER A 150 23.94 7.66 0.14
N PHE A 151 24.20 8.92 -0.17
CA PHE A 151 23.39 10.03 0.31
C PHE A 151 21.91 9.94 -0.14
N ALA A 152 21.67 9.37 -1.31
CA ALA A 152 20.31 9.20 -1.86
C ALA A 152 19.48 8.23 -0.99
N VAL A 153 20.03 7.07 -0.62
CA VAL A 153 19.39 6.10 0.26
C VAL A 153 19.16 6.68 1.65
N ASP A 154 20.16 7.35 2.23
CA ASP A 154 19.99 7.99 3.54
C ASP A 154 18.93 9.10 3.52
N THR A 155 18.83 9.85 2.42
CA THR A 155 17.78 10.85 2.25
C THR A 155 16.40 10.20 2.12
N ALA A 156 16.28 9.10 1.35
CA ALA A 156 15.05 8.34 1.22
C ALA A 156 14.60 7.75 2.57
N MET A 157 15.52 7.22 3.36
CA MET A 157 15.27 6.75 4.73
C MET A 157 14.71 7.85 5.64
N ARG A 158 15.31 9.05 5.61
CA ARG A 158 14.81 10.20 6.40
C ARG A 158 13.41 10.60 5.99
N ARG A 159 13.14 10.70 4.68
CA ARG A 159 11.81 11.04 4.14
C ARG A 159 10.77 9.98 4.49
N GLY A 160 11.12 8.70 4.40
CA GLY A 160 10.24 7.60 4.82
C GLY A 160 9.85 7.71 6.30
N ARG A 161 10.82 8.01 7.17
CA ARG A 161 10.55 8.23 8.61
C ARG A 161 9.66 9.44 8.85
N GLN A 162 9.91 10.57 8.17
CA GLN A 162 9.08 11.76 8.29
C GLN A 162 7.63 11.50 7.87
N PHE A 163 7.43 10.76 6.76
CA PHE A 163 6.12 10.33 6.31
C PHE A 163 5.42 9.48 7.38
N GLN A 164 6.08 8.43 7.90
CA GLN A 164 5.52 7.56 8.92
C GLN A 164 5.14 8.31 10.20
N GLN A 165 5.97 9.25 10.64
CA GLN A 165 5.72 10.09 11.81
C GLN A 165 4.55 11.04 11.58
N GLY A 166 4.52 11.75 10.45
CA GLY A 166 3.44 12.65 10.09
C GLY A 166 2.11 11.92 9.94
N ALA A 167 2.10 10.76 9.29
CA ALA A 167 0.92 9.90 9.16
C ALA A 167 0.58 9.16 10.47
N LYS A 168 1.35 9.35 11.55
CA LYS A 168 1.14 8.70 12.86
C LYS A 168 0.97 7.18 12.73
N VAL A 169 1.82 6.56 11.92
CA VAL A 169 1.83 5.11 11.71
C VAL A 169 2.38 4.43 12.95
N THR A 170 1.67 3.45 13.49
CA THR A 170 2.04 2.70 14.70
C THR A 170 2.28 1.22 14.45
N GLY A 171 2.03 0.73 13.26
CA GLY A 171 2.18 -0.68 12.89
C GLY A 171 2.09 -0.90 11.39
N THR A 172 2.29 -2.13 10.96
CA THR A 172 2.23 -2.55 9.56
C THR A 172 1.37 -3.80 9.39
N PRO A 173 0.69 -3.98 8.24
CA PRO A 173 0.56 -3.00 7.17
C PRO A 173 -0.34 -1.82 7.55
N THR A 174 -0.08 -0.66 6.96
CA THR A 174 -0.93 0.53 7.05
C THR A 174 -1.00 1.15 5.65
N LEU A 175 -2.20 1.49 5.19
CA LEU A 175 -2.40 2.26 3.96
C LEU A 175 -2.63 3.73 4.31
N VAL A 176 -2.11 4.62 3.46
CA VAL A 176 -2.33 6.07 3.57
C VAL A 176 -2.77 6.57 2.20
N VAL A 177 -3.99 7.10 2.12
CA VAL A 177 -4.56 7.66 0.90
C VAL A 177 -4.35 9.16 0.88
N GLU A 178 -3.78 9.69 -0.20
CA GLU A 178 -3.53 11.13 -0.46
C GLU A 178 -2.82 11.86 0.70
N GLY A 179 -2.04 11.12 1.48
CA GLY A 179 -1.42 11.68 2.68
C GLY A 179 -2.41 12.15 3.74
N LYS A 180 -3.70 11.89 3.59
CA LYS A 180 -4.81 12.39 4.43
C LYS A 180 -5.47 11.33 5.28
N TYR A 181 -5.75 10.16 4.70
CA TYR A 181 -6.52 9.10 5.35
C TYR A 181 -5.64 7.92 5.67
N VAL A 182 -5.78 7.38 6.87
CA VAL A 182 -4.96 6.26 7.35
C VAL A 182 -5.84 5.07 7.67
N ILE A 183 -5.54 3.93 7.07
CA ILE A 183 -6.27 2.68 7.17
C ILE A 183 -5.36 1.64 7.80
N SER A 184 -5.82 0.97 8.85
CA SER A 184 -5.11 -0.15 9.48
C SER A 184 -5.90 -1.45 9.36
N VAL A 185 -5.21 -2.59 9.40
CA VAL A 185 -5.89 -3.91 9.38
C VAL A 185 -6.95 -4.03 10.46
N ARG A 186 -6.65 -3.52 11.67
CA ARG A 186 -7.58 -3.58 12.80
C ARG A 186 -8.89 -2.84 12.51
N ALA A 187 -8.82 -1.69 11.89
CA ALA A 187 -9.99 -0.87 11.57
C ALA A 187 -10.78 -1.44 10.37
N ALA A 188 -10.08 -1.93 9.36
CA ALA A 188 -10.69 -2.47 8.15
C ALA A 188 -11.25 -3.90 8.33
N GLY A 189 -10.64 -4.70 9.23
CA GLY A 189 -11.05 -6.08 9.51
C GLY A 189 -10.44 -7.13 8.57
N SER A 190 -10.12 -6.78 7.31
CA SER A 190 -9.41 -7.65 6.35
C SER A 190 -8.51 -6.82 5.43
N TYR A 191 -7.63 -7.48 4.64
CA TYR A 191 -6.78 -6.82 3.65
C TYR A 191 -7.60 -6.32 2.45
N GLU A 192 -8.58 -7.09 2.01
CA GLU A 192 -9.51 -6.72 0.94
C GLU A 192 -10.30 -5.46 1.33
N ASN A 193 -10.78 -5.40 2.57
CA ASN A 193 -11.44 -4.20 3.09
C ASN A 193 -10.51 -2.99 3.15
N MET A 194 -9.21 -3.18 3.48
CA MET A 194 -8.25 -2.07 3.44
C MET A 194 -8.19 -1.43 2.05
N LEU A 195 -8.14 -2.25 1.00
CA LEU A 195 -8.12 -1.76 -0.38
C LEU A 195 -9.48 -1.20 -0.82
N ALA A 196 -10.59 -1.82 -0.44
CA ALA A 196 -11.93 -1.29 -0.73
C ALA A 196 -12.17 0.09 -0.06
N ILE A 197 -11.66 0.29 1.18
CA ILE A 197 -11.67 1.60 1.84
C ILE A 197 -10.76 2.58 1.09
N ALA A 198 -9.58 2.14 0.65
CA ALA A 198 -8.67 2.97 -0.12
C ALA A 198 -9.30 3.43 -1.44
N ASP A 199 -9.96 2.53 -2.18
CA ASP A 199 -10.67 2.84 -3.43
C ASP A 199 -11.80 3.86 -3.19
N HIS A 200 -12.58 3.66 -2.13
CA HIS A 200 -13.63 4.62 -1.73
C HIS A 200 -13.05 6.01 -1.45
N LEU A 201 -11.93 6.10 -0.74
CA LEU A 201 -11.29 7.36 -0.40
C LEU A 201 -10.59 8.02 -1.59
N LEU A 202 -10.01 7.24 -2.50
CA LEU A 202 -9.45 7.72 -3.76
C LEU A 202 -10.55 8.32 -4.65
N GLU A 203 -11.72 7.67 -4.72
CA GLU A 203 -12.87 8.20 -5.48
C GLU A 203 -13.41 9.49 -4.85
N LYS A 204 -13.46 9.56 -3.53
CA LYS A 204 -13.84 10.79 -2.81
C LYS A 204 -12.87 11.94 -3.15
N GLU A 205 -11.56 11.72 -3.14
CA GLU A 205 -10.57 12.75 -3.51
C GLU A 205 -10.67 13.14 -5.00
N ARG A 206 -11.00 12.19 -5.88
CA ARG A 206 -11.20 12.44 -7.32
C ARG A 206 -12.43 13.31 -7.58
N SER A 207 -13.53 13.10 -6.84
CA SER A 207 -14.76 13.87 -6.96
C SER A 207 -14.68 15.26 -6.31
N GLY A 208 -13.74 15.47 -5.38
CA GLY A 208 -13.57 16.72 -4.63
C GLY A 208 -14.60 16.90 -3.51
N ASP A 209 -15.16 15.80 -3.00
CA ASP A 209 -16.17 15.75 -1.92
C ASP A 209 -15.56 15.77 -0.50
#